data_d233fa2effecf98d60d02fdcab851b38
#
_entry.id   d233fa2effecf98d60d02fdcab851b38
#
_cell.length_a   1.000
_cell.length_b   1.000
_cell.length_c   1.000
_cell.angle_alpha   90.00
_cell.angle_beta   90.00
_cell.angle_gamma   90.00
#
_symmetry.space_group_name_H-M   'P 1'
#
loop_
_entity.id
_entity.type
_entity.pdbx_description
1 polymer ?
#
loop_
_entity_poly.entity_id
_entity_poly.type
_entity_poly.pdbx_seq_one_letter_code
_entity_poly.pdbx_strand_id
1 'polypeptide(L)'
;AGVVLTSSVVSYKKPGAVRKQDLDRIKVPVLILHHAKDACPLCQPFEVPAILRGLKNAPIKKEIMVSGGVNPTGNVCEALHWHGFIGMEHEAVDLIADWIKSPTN
;
A
#
# COMPACT_ATOMS: atom_id res chain seq x y z
N ALA A 1 13.63 -9.57 8.62
CA ALA A 1 13.47 -8.54 7.57
C ALA A 1 12.10 -8.66 6.91
N GLY A 2 11.62 -7.57 6.35
CA GLY A 2 10.34 -7.54 5.66
C GLY A 2 10.24 -6.30 4.79
N VAL A 3 9.12 -6.18 4.07
CA VAL A 3 8.85 -5.04 3.18
C VAL A 3 7.48 -4.46 3.55
N VAL A 4 7.40 -3.13 3.57
CA VAL A 4 6.13 -2.42 3.69
C VAL A 4 5.96 -1.55 2.45
N LEU A 5 4.84 -1.71 1.76
CA LEU A 5 4.47 -0.95 0.57
C LEU A 5 3.29 -0.06 0.90
N THR A 6 3.46 1.25 0.78
CA THR A 6 2.39 2.23 1.04
C THR A 6 2.12 3.06 -0.20
N SER A 7 0.85 3.36 -0.46
CA SER A 7 0.46 4.26 -1.54
C SER A 7 1.15 3.94 -2.87
N SER A 8 1.22 2.65 -3.20
CA SER A 8 2.02 2.16 -4.32
C SER A 8 1.47 2.61 -5.67
N VAL A 9 2.37 2.90 -6.60
CA VAL A 9 2.01 3.05 -8.01
C VAL A 9 1.66 1.66 -8.54
N VAL A 10 0.41 1.46 -8.92
CA VAL A 10 -0.13 0.15 -9.30
C VAL A 10 -0.71 0.09 -10.70
N SER A 11 -0.79 1.23 -11.40
CA SER A 11 -1.39 1.28 -12.73
C SER A 11 -0.69 0.32 -13.69
N TYR A 12 -1.47 -0.56 -14.32
CA TYR A 12 -0.93 -1.50 -15.31
C TYR A 12 -0.32 -0.79 -16.53
N LYS A 13 -0.61 0.50 -16.70
CA LYS A 13 -0.08 1.33 -17.80
C LYS A 13 1.33 1.85 -17.52
N LYS A 14 1.82 1.75 -16.28
CA LYS A 14 3.14 2.29 -15.91
C LYS A 14 4.16 1.16 -15.82
N PRO A 15 5.26 1.22 -16.60
CA PRO A 15 6.30 0.17 -16.56
C PRO A 15 6.95 0.01 -15.18
N GLY A 16 7.05 1.10 -14.41
CA GLY A 16 7.63 1.08 -13.07
C GLY A 16 6.66 0.72 -11.95
N ALA A 17 5.42 0.39 -12.26
CA ALA A 17 4.43 0.04 -11.24
C ALA A 17 4.88 -1.18 -10.43
N VAL A 18 4.56 -1.18 -9.13
CA VAL A 18 4.95 -2.27 -8.22
C VAL A 18 4.45 -3.62 -8.72
N ARG A 19 3.20 -3.68 -9.20
CA ARG A 19 2.62 -4.93 -9.71
C ARG A 19 3.37 -5.54 -10.90
N LYS A 20 4.19 -4.77 -11.59
CA LYS A 20 4.95 -5.21 -12.77
C LYS A 20 6.38 -5.65 -12.44
N GLN A 21 6.77 -5.55 -11.17
CA GLN A 21 8.09 -5.98 -10.73
C GLN A 21 8.11 -7.49 -10.50
N ASP A 22 9.31 -8.03 -10.31
CA ASP A 22 9.50 -9.47 -10.06
C ASP A 22 9.11 -9.82 -8.62
N LEU A 23 7.82 -9.67 -8.30
CA LEU A 23 7.29 -9.87 -6.95
C LEU A 23 7.45 -11.30 -6.45
N ASP A 24 7.50 -12.26 -7.36
CA ASP A 24 7.72 -13.67 -7.02
C ASP A 24 9.11 -13.94 -6.44
N ARG A 25 10.05 -13.01 -6.60
CA ARG A 25 11.39 -13.09 -6.02
C ARG A 25 11.45 -12.62 -4.57
N ILE A 26 10.40 -12.01 -4.07
CA ILE A 26 10.32 -11.55 -2.67
C ILE A 26 10.00 -12.76 -1.79
N LYS A 27 10.91 -13.07 -0.86
CA LYS A 27 10.83 -14.24 0.03
C LYS A 27 10.81 -13.85 1.50
N VAL A 28 10.42 -12.63 1.79
CA VAL A 28 10.26 -12.08 3.15
C VAL A 28 8.83 -11.62 3.35
N PRO A 29 8.39 -11.41 4.61
CA PRO A 29 7.06 -10.88 4.88
C PRO A 29 6.81 -9.53 4.21
N VAL A 30 5.59 -9.33 3.70
CA VAL A 30 5.20 -8.09 3.02
C VAL A 30 3.86 -7.59 3.57
N LEU A 31 3.84 -6.30 3.92
CA LEU A 31 2.62 -5.57 4.23
C LEU A 31 2.32 -4.58 3.09
N ILE A 32 1.08 -4.57 2.65
CA ILE A 32 0.57 -3.57 1.71
C ILE A 32 -0.44 -2.71 2.47
N LEU A 33 -0.17 -1.41 2.59
CA LEU A 33 -1.09 -0.46 3.21
C LEU A 33 -1.49 0.59 2.19
N HIS A 34 -2.79 0.74 1.97
CA HIS A 34 -3.31 1.64 0.95
C HIS A 34 -4.59 2.29 1.43
N HIS A 35 -4.86 3.52 1.00
CA HIS A 35 -6.11 4.18 1.34
C HIS A 35 -7.19 3.82 0.33
N ALA A 36 -8.35 3.42 0.83
CA ALA A 36 -9.47 2.99 -0.01
C ALA A 36 -10.02 4.11 -0.90
N LYS A 37 -9.79 5.36 -0.51
CA LYS A 37 -10.23 6.54 -1.26
C LYS A 37 -9.12 7.21 -2.05
N ASP A 38 -7.95 6.57 -2.18
CA ASP A 38 -6.84 7.12 -2.95
C ASP A 38 -7.33 7.44 -4.36
N ALA A 39 -7.32 8.74 -4.70
CA ALA A 39 -7.82 9.23 -5.97
C ALA A 39 -6.72 9.45 -7.01
N CYS A 40 -5.48 9.16 -6.67
CA CYS A 40 -4.37 9.26 -7.62
C CYS A 40 -4.57 8.24 -8.74
N PRO A 41 -4.62 8.69 -10.01
CA PRO A 41 -4.87 7.78 -11.14
C PRO A 41 -3.84 6.65 -11.28
N LEU A 42 -2.65 6.83 -10.73
CA LEU A 42 -1.58 5.83 -10.79
C LEU A 42 -1.61 4.86 -9.62
N CYS A 43 -2.42 5.13 -8.59
CA CYS A 43 -2.44 4.42 -7.31
C CYS A 43 -3.86 4.01 -6.93
N GLN A 44 -4.66 3.57 -7.90
CA GLN A 44 -6.06 3.26 -7.67
C GLN A 44 -6.22 2.01 -6.80
N PRO A 45 -7.02 2.08 -5.73
CA PRO A 45 -7.13 0.98 -4.77
C PRO A 45 -7.57 -0.35 -5.38
N PHE A 46 -8.43 -0.32 -6.41
CA PHE A 46 -8.91 -1.57 -7.02
C PHE A 46 -7.82 -2.37 -7.73
N GLU A 47 -6.68 -1.76 -8.04
CA GLU A 47 -5.54 -2.45 -8.66
C GLU A 47 -4.55 -3.02 -7.65
N VAL A 48 -4.65 -2.63 -6.37
CA VAL A 48 -3.72 -3.06 -5.32
C VAL A 48 -3.68 -4.59 -5.14
N PRO A 49 -4.80 -5.32 -5.23
CA PRO A 49 -4.76 -6.78 -5.10
C PRO A 49 -3.84 -7.49 -6.10
N ALA A 50 -3.49 -6.84 -7.21
CA ALA A 50 -2.53 -7.39 -8.17
C ALA A 50 -1.14 -7.57 -7.56
N ILE A 51 -0.75 -6.70 -6.61
CA ILE A 51 0.52 -6.85 -5.88
C ILE A 51 0.47 -8.14 -5.05
N LEU A 52 -0.62 -8.32 -4.30
CA LEU A 52 -0.78 -9.50 -3.44
C LEU A 52 -0.71 -10.79 -4.27
N ARG A 53 -1.36 -10.81 -5.42
CA ARG A 53 -1.34 -11.97 -6.33
C ARG A 53 0.07 -12.26 -6.86
N GLY A 54 0.89 -11.23 -7.05
CA GLY A 54 2.26 -11.39 -7.52
C GLY A 54 3.24 -11.89 -6.46
N LEU A 55 2.92 -11.71 -5.19
CA LEU A 55 3.78 -12.10 -4.06
C LEU A 55 3.68 -13.60 -3.77
N LYS A 56 3.99 -14.43 -4.76
CA LYS A 56 3.76 -15.89 -4.70
C LYS A 56 4.65 -16.59 -3.69
N ASN A 57 5.82 -16.02 -3.39
CA ASN A 57 6.81 -16.65 -2.52
C ASN A 57 7.06 -15.90 -1.21
N ALA A 58 6.28 -14.85 -0.95
CA ALA A 58 6.32 -14.18 0.37
C ALA A 58 5.68 -15.09 1.41
N PRO A 59 6.39 -15.42 2.50
CA PRO A 59 5.89 -16.37 3.50
C PRO A 59 4.70 -15.81 4.29
N ILE A 60 4.65 -14.49 4.45
CA ILE A 60 3.55 -13.77 5.07
C ILE A 60 3.26 -12.57 4.18
N LYS A 61 2.00 -12.35 3.86
CA LYS A 61 1.59 -11.19 3.08
C LYS A 61 0.23 -10.72 3.54
N LYS A 62 0.10 -9.42 3.75
CA LYS A 62 -1.13 -8.81 4.23
C LYS A 62 -1.42 -7.54 3.47
N GLU A 63 -2.68 -7.35 3.12
CA GLU A 63 -3.19 -6.11 2.57
C GLU A 63 -4.10 -5.46 3.61
N ILE A 64 -3.82 -4.20 3.95
CA ILE A 64 -4.69 -3.39 4.79
C ILE A 64 -5.19 -2.21 3.96
N MET A 65 -6.49 -2.12 3.80
CA MET A 65 -7.16 -1.01 3.12
C MET A 65 -7.81 -0.14 4.19
N VAL A 66 -7.35 1.11 4.33
CA VAL A 66 -7.89 2.05 5.32
C VAL A 66 -8.81 3.06 4.67
N SER A 67 -9.75 3.62 5.44
CA SER A 67 -10.72 4.59 4.93
C SER A 67 -10.91 5.82 5.82
N GLY A 68 -10.08 5.96 6.86
CA GLY A 68 -10.16 7.07 7.80
C GLY A 68 -9.55 8.36 7.28
N GLY A 69 -9.35 9.30 8.19
CA GLY A 69 -8.79 10.61 7.87
C GLY A 69 -9.85 11.65 7.57
N VAL A 70 -9.41 12.89 7.39
CA VAL A 70 -10.31 14.03 7.17
C VAL A 70 -9.62 15.12 6.33
N ASN A 71 -10.44 15.95 5.69
CA ASN A 71 -10.03 17.21 5.06
C ASN A 71 -8.91 17.08 4.03
N PRO A 72 -9.05 16.21 3.02
CA PRO A 72 -8.06 16.14 1.96
C PRO A 72 -8.00 17.45 1.19
N THR A 73 -6.79 17.88 0.84
CA THR A 73 -6.56 19.11 0.08
C THR A 73 -5.44 18.90 -0.95
N GLY A 74 -5.41 19.74 -1.96
CA GLY A 74 -4.34 19.75 -2.94
C GLY A 74 -4.43 18.62 -3.95
N ASN A 75 -3.29 18.27 -4.52
CA ASN A 75 -3.17 17.25 -5.55
C ASN A 75 -3.48 15.86 -4.98
N VAL A 76 -4.27 15.08 -5.70
CA VAL A 76 -4.72 13.75 -5.24
C VAL A 76 -3.58 12.73 -5.11
N CYS A 77 -2.42 13.00 -5.70
CA CYS A 77 -1.24 12.14 -5.60
C CYS A 77 -0.23 12.63 -4.58
N GLU A 78 -0.60 13.61 -3.74
CA GLU A 78 0.32 14.20 -2.76
C GLU A 78 -0.12 13.94 -1.32
N ALA A 79 0.74 14.37 -0.39
CA ALA A 79 0.65 13.97 1.02
C ALA A 79 -0.58 14.50 1.75
N LEU A 80 -1.12 15.64 1.35
CA LEU A 80 -2.27 16.26 2.04
C LEU A 80 -3.61 15.78 1.50
N HIS A 81 -3.63 14.66 0.84
CA HIS A 81 -4.84 13.98 0.34
C HIS A 81 -4.91 12.55 0.91
N TRP A 82 -5.92 11.78 0.50
CA TRP A 82 -6.05 10.37 0.92
C TRP A 82 -4.79 9.56 0.62
N HIS A 83 -4.10 9.87 -0.47
CA HIS A 83 -2.85 9.23 -0.86
C HIS A 83 -1.78 9.30 0.24
N GLY A 84 -1.75 10.38 1.02
CA GLY A 84 -0.84 10.57 2.14
C GLY A 84 -1.45 10.25 3.50
N PHE A 85 -2.60 9.59 3.55
CA PHE A 85 -3.29 9.23 4.79
C PHE A 85 -3.64 10.46 5.65
N ILE A 86 -4.04 11.55 4.99
CA ILE A 86 -4.34 12.82 5.66
C ILE A 86 -5.32 12.64 6.80
N GLY A 87 -5.01 13.22 7.97
CA GLY A 87 -5.85 13.15 9.16
C GLY A 87 -5.81 11.81 9.89
N MET A 88 -5.05 10.82 9.39
CA MET A 88 -4.86 9.53 10.05
C MET A 88 -3.42 9.05 9.98
N GLU A 89 -2.47 9.96 9.86
CA GLU A 89 -1.06 9.62 9.72
C GLU A 89 -0.55 8.78 10.89
N HIS A 90 -0.93 9.16 12.12
CA HIS A 90 -0.53 8.44 13.32
C HIS A 90 -1.09 6.99 13.31
N GLU A 91 -2.35 6.83 12.96
CA GLU A 91 -2.98 5.50 12.88
C GLU A 91 -2.32 4.63 11.80
N ALA A 92 -1.98 5.22 10.66
CA ALA A 92 -1.29 4.50 9.58
C ALA A 92 0.07 4.00 10.06
N VAL A 93 0.84 4.83 10.75
CA VAL A 93 2.14 4.44 11.31
C VAL A 93 1.97 3.34 12.36
N ASP A 94 0.95 3.43 13.22
CA ASP A 94 0.70 2.41 14.24
C ASP A 94 0.39 1.05 13.61
N LEU A 95 -0.42 1.02 12.55
CA LEU A 95 -0.73 -0.21 11.82
C LEU A 95 0.54 -0.87 11.27
N ILE A 96 1.42 -0.06 10.68
CA ILE A 96 2.69 -0.54 10.16
C ILE A 96 3.58 -1.07 11.28
N ALA A 97 3.74 -0.31 12.36
CA ALA A 97 4.57 -0.68 13.49
C ALA A 97 4.09 -1.97 14.16
N ASP A 98 2.79 -2.10 14.37
CA ASP A 98 2.20 -3.30 14.97
C ASP A 98 2.45 -4.54 14.11
N TRP A 99 2.28 -4.41 12.79
CA TRP A 99 2.54 -5.53 11.89
C TRP A 99 4.03 -5.89 11.87
N ILE A 100 4.94 -4.91 11.87
CA ILE A 100 6.39 -5.17 11.90
C ILE A 100 6.78 -5.97 13.15
N LYS A 101 6.16 -5.64 14.29
CA LYS A 101 6.45 -6.33 15.56
C LYS A 101 5.96 -7.77 15.55
N SER A 102 4.87 -8.05 14.85
CA SER A 102 4.24 -9.39 14.83
C SER A 102 3.57 -9.62 13.47
N PRO A 103 4.36 -9.92 12.42
CA PRO A 103 3.82 -10.08 11.08
C PRO A 103 2.79 -11.21 10.99
N THR A 104 1.63 -10.92 10.37
CA THR A 104 0.55 -11.88 10.12
C THR A 104 0.02 -11.72 8.71
N ASN A 105 -0.63 -12.78 8.24
CA ASN A 105 -1.37 -12.75 6.99
C ASN A 105 -2.66 -11.92 7.12
#